data_479963edc53745f211987ce4a4126095
#
_entry.id   479963edc53745f211987ce4a4126095
#
_cell.length_a   1.000
_cell.length_b   1.000
_cell.length_c   1.000
_cell.angle_alpha   90.00
_cell.angle_beta   90.00
_cell.angle_gamma   90.00
#
_symmetry.space_group_name_H-M   'P 1'
#
loop_
_entity.id
_entity.type
_entity.pdbx_description
1 polymer ?
#
loop_
_entity_poly.entity_id
_entity_poly.type
_entity_poly.pdbx_seq_one_letter_code
_entity_poly.pdbx_strand_id
1 'polypeptide(L)'
;TISAIKGNTITLDGKLEYMHFGKITYDVDERGEVGLLTRNIKIQASADAERSFFGGHIMAMVTSKMFVEGVELNRMGQNLTLARYPIHWHLIGEGKGQYIRNAAIHDTYSRCVTVHGTNNLRIENNVTYNTVGHCFFLEDGIEHGNQFVRNLGIQTKCHTSQPCDPTNLAPFGTTDGTNFNTTGQDSKEILIPSDNTAATFWITNPDNSYVDNVAAGSDATGYWFAFPEHPTGAFEGTDISKATWPRRTRVREFRGNTAHSNFDGVMLDRAPR
;
A
#
# COMPACT_ATOMS: atom_id res chain seq x y z
N THR A 1 -2.80 3.65 -25.70
CA THR A 1 -4.26 3.83 -25.48
C THR A 1 -5.01 2.68 -26.15
N ILE A 2 -6.22 2.37 -25.68
CA ILE A 2 -7.11 1.39 -26.32
C ILE A 2 -7.87 2.12 -27.42
N SER A 3 -7.72 1.64 -28.67
CA SER A 3 -8.42 2.20 -29.84
C SER A 3 -9.75 1.49 -30.15
N ALA A 4 -9.86 0.21 -29.82
CA ALA A 4 -11.09 -0.53 -30.03
C ALA A 4 -11.19 -1.75 -29.09
N ILE A 5 -12.44 -2.17 -28.83
CA ILE A 5 -12.73 -3.42 -28.11
C ILE A 5 -13.78 -4.17 -28.95
N LYS A 6 -13.48 -5.42 -29.32
CA LYS A 6 -14.40 -6.29 -30.04
C LYS A 6 -14.40 -7.68 -29.41
N GLY A 7 -15.46 -8.00 -28.68
CA GLY A 7 -15.53 -9.21 -27.85
C GLY A 7 -14.38 -9.22 -26.84
N ASN A 8 -13.56 -10.25 -26.86
CA ASN A 8 -12.39 -10.40 -25.98
C ASN A 8 -11.10 -9.82 -26.59
N THR A 9 -11.18 -9.11 -27.71
CA THR A 9 -10.04 -8.51 -28.38
C THR A 9 -9.97 -7.03 -28.09
N ILE A 10 -8.83 -6.59 -27.56
CA ILE A 10 -8.50 -5.19 -27.32
C ILE A 10 -7.47 -4.76 -28.35
N THR A 11 -7.76 -3.71 -29.12
CA THR A 11 -6.82 -3.10 -30.07
C THR A 11 -6.18 -1.88 -29.44
N LEU A 12 -4.85 -1.80 -29.53
CA LEU A 12 -4.07 -0.68 -29.01
C LEU A 12 -3.67 0.28 -30.15
N ASP A 13 -3.48 1.55 -29.82
CA ASP A 13 -3.03 2.59 -30.76
C ASP A 13 -1.59 2.38 -31.25
N GLY A 14 -0.80 1.64 -30.48
CA GLY A 14 0.61 1.37 -30.78
C GLY A 14 1.03 -0.04 -30.39
N LYS A 15 2.24 -0.39 -30.77
CA LYS A 15 2.85 -1.67 -30.36
C LYS A 15 3.18 -1.64 -28.87
N LEU A 16 3.09 -2.79 -28.22
CA LEU A 16 3.68 -2.99 -26.90
C LEU A 16 5.21 -2.88 -27.00
N GLU A 17 5.81 -2.18 -26.05
CA GLU A 17 7.26 -1.95 -26.03
C GLU A 17 8.01 -3.22 -25.64
N TYR A 18 7.44 -4.02 -24.75
CA TYR A 18 8.03 -5.23 -24.22
C TYR A 18 7.19 -6.46 -24.57
N MET A 19 7.82 -7.62 -24.53
CA MET A 19 7.13 -8.89 -24.64
C MET A 19 6.33 -9.16 -23.37
N HIS A 20 5.06 -9.50 -23.53
CA HIS A 20 4.21 -9.96 -22.44
C HIS A 20 3.99 -11.47 -22.60
N PHE A 21 4.56 -12.25 -21.69
CA PHE A 21 4.43 -13.70 -21.69
C PHE A 21 3.06 -14.08 -21.13
N GLY A 22 2.13 -14.44 -22.00
CA GLY A 22 0.72 -14.61 -21.64
C GLY A 22 0.27 -16.07 -21.60
N LYS A 23 0.98 -16.94 -20.87
CA LYS A 23 0.67 -18.38 -20.81
C LYS A 23 0.52 -18.87 -19.36
N ILE A 24 -0.11 -20.02 -19.23
CA ILE A 24 -0.04 -20.84 -18.03
C ILE A 24 1.04 -21.88 -18.26
N THR A 25 2.07 -21.91 -17.41
CA THR A 25 3.22 -22.80 -17.52
C THR A 25 3.44 -23.50 -16.19
N TYR A 26 3.51 -24.82 -16.19
CA TYR A 26 3.68 -25.61 -14.95
C TYR A 26 2.64 -25.29 -13.87
N ASP A 27 1.38 -25.10 -14.28
CA ASP A 27 0.25 -24.70 -13.43
C ASP A 27 0.38 -23.31 -12.76
N VAL A 28 1.35 -22.50 -13.22
CA VAL A 28 1.50 -21.10 -12.82
C VAL A 28 0.88 -20.21 -13.89
N ASP A 29 0.03 -19.29 -13.50
CA ASP A 29 -0.55 -18.27 -14.37
C ASP A 29 0.42 -17.09 -14.50
N GLU A 30 1.08 -17.01 -15.65
CA GLU A 30 2.06 -15.96 -16.00
C GLU A 30 1.46 -14.89 -16.92
N ARG A 31 0.13 -14.81 -16.97
CA ARG A 31 -0.55 -13.76 -17.72
C ARG A 31 -0.53 -12.46 -16.90
N GLY A 32 -0.10 -11.38 -17.54
CA GLY A 32 -0.06 -10.06 -16.88
C GLY A 32 -1.45 -9.53 -16.58
N GLU A 33 -1.59 -8.89 -15.46
CA GLU A 33 -2.83 -8.21 -15.03
C GLU A 33 -3.05 -6.94 -15.84
N VAL A 34 -4.33 -6.59 -15.99
CA VAL A 34 -4.76 -5.34 -16.63
C VAL A 34 -5.63 -4.56 -15.67
N GLY A 35 -5.16 -3.38 -15.30
CA GLY A 35 -5.88 -2.45 -14.44
C GLY A 35 -6.49 -1.29 -15.20
N LEU A 36 -7.79 -1.04 -15.05
CA LEU A 36 -8.44 0.15 -15.58
C LEU A 36 -8.22 1.32 -14.63
N LEU A 37 -7.55 2.38 -15.11
CA LEU A 37 -7.21 3.56 -14.29
C LEU A 37 -8.26 4.66 -14.33
N THR A 38 -9.14 4.69 -15.34
CA THR A 38 -10.13 5.75 -15.48
C THR A 38 -11.43 5.44 -14.76
N ARG A 39 -12.04 6.47 -14.19
CA ARG A 39 -13.39 6.44 -13.58
C ARG A 39 -14.18 7.69 -14.00
N ASN A 40 -15.50 7.64 -13.85
CA ASN A 40 -16.37 8.78 -14.19
C ASN A 40 -16.17 9.97 -13.25
N ILE A 41 -15.81 9.70 -11.98
CA ILE A 41 -15.51 10.73 -10.99
C ILE A 41 -14.01 10.73 -10.80
N LYS A 42 -13.38 11.86 -11.08
CA LYS A 42 -11.94 12.05 -10.91
C LYS A 42 -11.65 13.12 -9.86
N ILE A 43 -10.89 12.74 -8.86
CA ILE A 43 -10.35 13.62 -7.82
C ILE A 43 -8.84 13.70 -8.07
N GLN A 44 -8.35 14.89 -8.38
CA GLN A 44 -6.94 15.03 -8.75
C GLN A 44 -6.37 16.35 -8.26
N ALA A 45 -5.06 16.35 -8.02
CA ALA A 45 -4.33 17.61 -7.84
C ALA A 45 -4.15 18.34 -9.19
N SER A 46 -3.90 19.63 -9.11
CA SER A 46 -3.54 20.48 -10.26
C SER A 46 -2.26 20.01 -10.94
N ALA A 47 -2.01 20.48 -12.16
CA ALA A 47 -0.87 20.01 -12.96
C ALA A 47 0.50 20.37 -12.34
N ASP A 48 0.58 21.44 -11.55
CA ASP A 48 1.81 21.84 -10.86
C ASP A 48 2.25 20.83 -9.78
N ALA A 49 1.33 19.98 -9.30
CA ALA A 49 1.65 18.90 -8.37
C ALA A 49 2.69 17.92 -8.93
N GLU A 50 2.78 17.75 -10.24
CA GLU A 50 3.81 16.92 -10.89
C GLU A 50 5.24 17.45 -10.65
N ARG A 51 5.39 18.73 -10.40
CA ARG A 51 6.69 19.36 -10.11
C ARG A 51 6.91 19.60 -8.64
N SER A 52 5.85 19.95 -7.91
CA SER A 52 5.92 20.22 -6.47
C SER A 52 5.82 18.96 -5.62
N PHE A 53 5.33 17.86 -6.17
CA PHE A 53 5.00 16.62 -5.44
C PHE A 53 4.05 16.87 -4.25
N PHE A 54 3.19 17.87 -4.40
CA PHE A 54 2.25 18.33 -3.39
C PHE A 54 0.83 18.18 -3.93
N GLY A 55 0.24 17.01 -3.67
CA GLY A 55 -1.13 16.68 -4.05
C GLY A 55 -2.12 16.83 -2.91
N GLY A 56 -3.39 16.51 -3.20
CA GLY A 56 -4.45 16.47 -2.21
C GLY A 56 -4.39 15.22 -1.34
N HIS A 57 -5.15 15.20 -0.25
CA HIS A 57 -5.36 14.04 0.60
C HIS A 57 -6.81 14.01 1.09
N ILE A 58 -7.31 12.81 1.38
CA ILE A 58 -8.64 12.59 1.95
C ILE A 58 -8.45 11.83 3.26
N MET A 59 -8.86 12.43 4.36
CA MET A 59 -8.68 11.87 5.70
C MET A 59 -10.01 11.79 6.43
N ALA A 60 -10.37 10.59 6.88
CA ALA A 60 -11.43 10.39 7.85
C ALA A 60 -10.81 10.40 9.25
N MET A 61 -11.34 11.23 10.13
CA MET A 61 -10.90 11.37 11.51
C MET A 61 -11.99 10.87 12.48
N VAL A 62 -11.64 10.78 13.74
CA VAL A 62 -12.55 10.37 14.82
C VAL A 62 -13.97 10.92 14.62
N THR A 63 -14.99 10.07 14.72
CA THR A 63 -16.40 10.33 14.45
C THR A 63 -16.83 10.38 12.96
N SER A 64 -15.89 10.50 12.03
CA SER A 64 -16.20 10.48 10.60
C SER A 64 -16.43 9.06 10.09
N LYS A 65 -17.20 8.97 9.01
CA LYS A 65 -17.35 7.73 8.23
C LYS A 65 -16.98 8.02 6.78
N MET A 66 -16.20 7.12 6.18
CA MET A 66 -15.77 7.29 4.79
C MET A 66 -16.18 6.09 3.94
N PHE A 67 -16.86 6.40 2.83
CA PHE A 67 -17.33 5.43 1.86
C PHE A 67 -16.88 5.91 0.49
N VAL A 68 -15.95 5.20 -0.13
CA VAL A 68 -15.37 5.57 -1.41
C VAL A 68 -15.62 4.45 -2.40
N GLU A 69 -16.23 4.76 -3.53
CA GLU A 69 -16.52 3.76 -4.57
C GLU A 69 -16.43 4.35 -5.97
N GLY A 70 -15.74 3.62 -6.87
CA GLY A 70 -15.76 3.92 -8.30
C GLY A 70 -15.16 5.27 -8.68
N VAL A 71 -14.19 5.76 -7.90
CA VAL A 71 -13.51 7.04 -8.15
C VAL A 71 -12.10 6.83 -8.68
N GLU A 72 -11.61 7.78 -9.45
CA GLU A 72 -10.21 7.92 -9.82
C GLU A 72 -9.54 8.95 -8.94
N LEU A 73 -8.45 8.56 -8.29
CA LEU A 73 -7.59 9.43 -7.50
C LEU A 73 -6.24 9.55 -8.22
N ASN A 74 -5.93 10.75 -8.71
CA ASN A 74 -4.73 10.99 -9.50
C ASN A 74 -3.90 12.14 -8.92
N ARG A 75 -2.58 11.97 -8.85
CA ARG A 75 -1.65 12.96 -8.32
C ARG A 75 -1.99 13.39 -6.89
N MET A 76 -2.41 12.44 -6.08
CA MET A 76 -2.76 12.66 -4.68
C MET A 76 -1.58 12.31 -3.77
N GLY A 77 -1.69 12.75 -2.51
CA GLY A 77 -0.63 12.60 -1.51
C GLY A 77 0.38 13.74 -1.56
N GLN A 78 1.10 13.93 -0.47
CA GLN A 78 2.14 14.94 -0.35
C GLN A 78 3.46 14.27 0.00
N ASN A 79 4.45 14.55 -0.84
CA ASN A 79 5.77 13.96 -0.72
C ASN A 79 6.40 14.28 0.65
N LEU A 80 6.98 13.26 1.30
CA LEU A 80 7.64 13.38 2.60
C LEU A 80 6.80 14.01 3.73
N THR A 81 5.49 14.09 3.56
CA THR A 81 4.62 14.67 4.58
C THR A 81 3.78 13.59 5.22
N LEU A 82 4.04 13.33 6.51
CA LEU A 82 3.32 12.33 7.29
C LEU A 82 1.81 12.66 7.31
N ALA A 83 0.99 11.63 7.26
CA ALA A 83 -0.47 11.70 7.28
C ALA A 83 -1.13 12.33 6.03
N ARG A 84 -0.38 12.81 5.05
CA ARG A 84 -0.90 13.41 3.82
C ARG A 84 -0.97 12.41 2.67
N TYR A 85 -1.76 11.35 2.87
CA TYR A 85 -1.91 10.22 1.94
C TYR A 85 -3.19 10.38 1.09
N PRO A 86 -3.26 9.82 -0.13
CA PRO A 86 -4.47 9.89 -0.96
C PRO A 86 -5.74 9.51 -0.22
N ILE A 87 -5.72 8.38 0.50
CA ILE A 87 -6.81 7.90 1.36
C ILE A 87 -6.25 7.53 2.73
N HIS A 88 -6.85 8.08 3.77
CA HIS A 88 -6.37 7.87 5.13
C HIS A 88 -7.55 7.75 6.13
N TRP A 89 -7.71 6.59 6.73
CA TRP A 89 -8.49 6.43 7.96
C TRP A 89 -7.55 6.69 9.13
N HIS A 90 -7.84 7.74 9.91
CA HIS A 90 -6.96 8.21 10.96
C HIS A 90 -7.62 8.09 12.33
N LEU A 91 -7.22 7.08 13.11
CA LEU A 91 -7.64 6.86 14.50
C LEU A 91 -9.17 6.77 14.69
N ILE A 92 -9.85 6.12 13.74
CA ILE A 92 -11.31 5.94 13.78
C ILE A 92 -11.71 4.89 14.84
N GLY A 93 -10.82 3.94 15.16
CA GLY A 93 -11.15 2.79 15.98
C GLY A 93 -12.00 1.78 15.21
N GLU A 94 -13.31 1.77 15.42
CA GLU A 94 -14.22 0.85 14.73
C GLU A 94 -14.68 1.41 13.37
N GLY A 95 -14.22 0.79 12.30
CA GLY A 95 -14.52 1.16 10.92
C GLY A 95 -15.55 0.27 10.22
N LYS A 96 -16.23 -0.62 10.96
CA LYS A 96 -17.15 -1.61 10.36
C LYS A 96 -18.17 -0.97 9.42
N GLY A 97 -18.22 -1.52 8.21
CA GLY A 97 -19.10 -1.05 7.14
C GLY A 97 -18.51 0.08 6.28
N GLN A 98 -17.41 0.72 6.70
CA GLN A 98 -16.69 1.69 5.87
C GLN A 98 -15.80 0.97 4.85
N TYR A 99 -15.57 1.63 3.72
CA TYR A 99 -14.85 0.99 2.64
C TYR A 99 -14.20 1.97 1.65
N ILE A 100 -13.22 1.45 0.93
CA ILE A 100 -12.84 1.91 -0.41
C ILE A 100 -12.90 0.72 -1.36
N ARG A 101 -13.63 0.88 -2.46
CA ARG A 101 -13.76 -0.19 -3.46
C ARG A 101 -13.91 0.34 -4.88
N ASN A 102 -13.50 -0.49 -5.84
CA ASN A 102 -13.60 -0.21 -7.27
C ASN A 102 -12.92 1.11 -7.68
N ALA A 103 -12.00 1.62 -6.87
CA ALA A 103 -11.26 2.85 -7.12
C ALA A 103 -10.02 2.58 -7.99
N ALA A 104 -9.56 3.62 -8.68
CA ALA A 104 -8.25 3.68 -9.31
C ALA A 104 -7.42 4.76 -8.60
N ILE A 105 -6.23 4.43 -8.13
CA ILE A 105 -5.34 5.35 -7.41
C ILE A 105 -4.00 5.31 -8.11
N HIS A 106 -3.61 6.41 -8.74
CA HIS A 106 -2.40 6.38 -9.54
C HIS A 106 -1.62 7.70 -9.55
N ASP A 107 -0.35 7.60 -9.91
CA ASP A 107 0.58 8.73 -9.95
C ASP A 107 0.62 9.47 -8.62
N THR A 108 0.74 8.74 -7.51
CA THR A 108 0.70 9.33 -6.17
C THR A 108 2.08 9.78 -5.72
N TYR A 109 2.11 10.75 -4.80
CA TYR A 109 3.33 11.28 -4.20
C TYR A 109 3.56 10.76 -2.78
N SER A 110 2.69 9.89 -2.32
CA SER A 110 2.75 9.22 -1.03
C SER A 110 1.88 7.97 -1.08
N ARG A 111 1.81 7.21 0.01
CA ARG A 111 1.07 5.96 0.20
C ARG A 111 -0.32 6.01 -0.43
N CYS A 112 -0.87 4.87 -0.86
CA CYS A 112 -2.17 4.85 -1.55
C CYS A 112 -3.36 4.87 -0.58
N VAL A 113 -3.44 3.83 0.25
CA VAL A 113 -4.52 3.62 1.24
C VAL A 113 -3.89 3.33 2.58
N THR A 114 -4.06 4.25 3.51
CA THR A 114 -3.53 4.12 4.85
C THR A 114 -4.65 3.82 5.84
N VAL A 115 -4.45 2.77 6.60
CA VAL A 115 -5.28 2.37 7.73
C VAL A 115 -4.47 2.61 8.99
N HIS A 116 -4.82 3.67 9.74
CA HIS A 116 -4.16 4.07 10.96
C HIS A 116 -5.12 4.00 12.13
N GLY A 117 -4.82 3.13 13.09
CA GLY A 117 -5.65 2.95 14.29
C GLY A 117 -7.12 2.66 13.98
N THR A 118 -7.39 1.93 12.89
CA THR A 118 -8.75 1.67 12.41
C THR A 118 -8.92 0.19 12.08
N ASN A 119 -10.06 -0.37 12.48
CA ASN A 119 -10.35 -1.79 12.40
C ASN A 119 -11.58 -2.07 11.53
N ASN A 120 -11.69 -3.30 11.04
CA ASN A 120 -12.88 -3.83 10.36
C ASN A 120 -13.29 -3.07 9.08
N LEU A 121 -12.33 -2.47 8.37
CA LEU A 121 -12.53 -1.83 7.08
C LEU A 121 -12.58 -2.86 5.94
N ARG A 122 -13.17 -2.45 4.82
CA ARG A 122 -13.14 -3.20 3.57
C ARG A 122 -12.43 -2.40 2.48
N ILE A 123 -11.31 -2.93 2.01
CA ILE A 123 -10.49 -2.39 0.92
C ILE A 123 -10.56 -3.41 -0.21
N GLU A 124 -11.34 -3.13 -1.26
CA GLU A 124 -11.73 -4.16 -2.21
C GLU A 124 -11.68 -3.70 -3.67
N ASN A 125 -11.12 -4.57 -4.52
CA ASN A 125 -11.17 -4.42 -5.98
C ASN A 125 -10.64 -3.06 -6.47
N ASN A 126 -9.62 -2.54 -5.81
CA ASN A 126 -8.98 -1.30 -6.21
C ASN A 126 -7.78 -1.59 -7.11
N VAL A 127 -7.49 -0.66 -8.00
CA VAL A 127 -6.29 -0.68 -8.84
C VAL A 127 -5.40 0.48 -8.42
N THR A 128 -4.13 0.19 -8.15
CA THR A 128 -3.13 1.23 -7.91
C THR A 128 -2.01 1.12 -8.94
N TYR A 129 -1.48 2.26 -9.39
CA TYR A 129 -0.43 2.30 -10.41
C TYR A 129 0.50 3.49 -10.19
N ASN A 130 1.80 3.27 -10.36
CA ASN A 130 2.82 4.32 -10.28
C ASN A 130 2.71 5.12 -8.98
N THR A 131 2.83 4.42 -7.87
CA THR A 131 2.63 4.98 -6.53
C THR A 131 3.95 5.04 -5.77
N VAL A 132 4.10 5.99 -4.86
CA VAL A 132 5.32 6.19 -4.07
C VAL A 132 5.10 5.79 -2.61
N GLY A 133 6.07 5.09 -2.03
CA GLY A 133 5.99 4.59 -0.66
C GLY A 133 5.13 3.32 -0.55
N HIS A 134 4.90 2.85 0.67
CA HIS A 134 4.05 1.67 0.89
C HIS A 134 2.62 1.95 0.43
N CYS A 135 2.07 1.14 -0.48
CA CYS A 135 0.78 1.46 -1.09
C CYS A 135 -0.39 1.18 -0.16
N PHE A 136 -0.68 -0.09 0.13
CA PHE A 136 -1.69 -0.49 1.12
C PHE A 136 -1.01 -0.65 2.48
N PHE A 137 -1.31 0.25 3.39
CA PHE A 137 -0.49 0.47 4.58
C PHE A 137 -1.28 0.34 5.88
N LEU A 138 -0.86 -0.57 6.75
CA LEU A 138 -1.25 -0.61 8.17
C LEU A 138 -0.18 0.10 8.98
N GLU A 139 -0.55 1.11 9.79
CA GLU A 139 0.45 2.05 10.34
C GLU A 139 1.09 1.56 11.64
N ASP A 140 0.32 1.35 12.70
CA ASP A 140 0.85 1.19 14.06
C ASP A 140 0.96 -0.26 14.55
N GLY A 141 0.30 -1.20 13.90
CA GLY A 141 0.24 -2.59 14.35
C GLY A 141 -0.89 -2.90 15.32
N ILE A 142 -1.79 -1.96 15.56
CA ILE A 142 -3.03 -2.18 16.31
C ILE A 142 -4.19 -2.59 15.40
N GLU A 143 -4.10 -2.26 14.13
CA GLU A 143 -5.13 -2.43 13.13
C GLU A 143 -5.44 -3.91 12.90
N HIS A 144 -6.69 -4.31 13.11
CA HIS A 144 -7.13 -5.69 12.97
C HIS A 144 -8.49 -5.81 12.29
N GLY A 145 -8.80 -7.02 11.80
CA GLY A 145 -10.08 -7.32 11.18
C GLY A 145 -10.32 -6.66 9.82
N ASN A 146 -9.35 -5.91 9.29
CA ASN A 146 -9.47 -5.29 7.97
C ASN A 146 -9.38 -6.34 6.88
N GLN A 147 -10.10 -6.12 5.79
CA GLN A 147 -10.20 -7.03 4.65
C GLN A 147 -9.64 -6.35 3.40
N PHE A 148 -8.52 -6.86 2.90
CA PHE A 148 -7.94 -6.48 1.62
C PHE A 148 -8.26 -7.58 0.60
N VAL A 149 -9.15 -7.29 -0.34
CA VAL A 149 -9.70 -8.32 -1.23
C VAL A 149 -9.61 -7.87 -2.68
N ARG A 150 -8.99 -8.67 -3.54
CA ARG A 150 -8.87 -8.43 -4.98
C ARG A 150 -8.34 -7.06 -5.37
N ASN A 151 -7.38 -6.53 -4.61
CA ASN A 151 -6.69 -5.30 -4.99
C ASN A 151 -5.52 -5.63 -5.90
N LEU A 152 -5.29 -4.78 -6.89
CA LEU A 152 -4.17 -4.87 -7.83
C LEU A 152 -3.25 -3.67 -7.62
N GLY A 153 -2.05 -3.93 -7.11
CA GLY A 153 -1.01 -2.91 -6.97
C GLY A 153 0.07 -3.09 -8.03
N ILE A 154 0.21 -2.10 -8.90
CA ILE A 154 1.18 -2.12 -10.00
C ILE A 154 2.18 -0.98 -9.81
N GLN A 155 3.46 -1.27 -9.92
CA GLN A 155 4.55 -0.30 -9.91
C GLN A 155 4.54 0.57 -8.64
N THR A 156 4.73 -0.06 -7.49
CA THR A 156 4.97 0.63 -6.22
C THR A 156 6.44 1.04 -6.14
N LYS A 157 6.70 2.33 -6.00
CA LYS A 157 8.04 2.92 -6.08
C LYS A 157 8.57 3.34 -4.73
N CYS A 158 9.87 3.22 -4.58
CA CYS A 158 10.58 3.85 -3.49
C CYS A 158 10.55 5.37 -3.61
N HIS A 159 10.73 6.03 -2.48
CA HIS A 159 10.78 7.48 -2.44
C HIS A 159 12.02 8.02 -3.14
N THR A 160 11.86 9.02 -4.01
CA THR A 160 12.96 9.53 -4.86
C THR A 160 14.03 10.32 -4.11
N SER A 161 13.76 10.75 -2.88
CA SER A 161 14.74 11.50 -2.07
C SER A 161 15.84 10.63 -1.49
N GLN A 162 15.69 9.31 -1.52
CA GLN A 162 16.67 8.36 -1.04
C GLN A 162 16.79 7.19 -2.03
N PRO A 163 17.97 6.60 -2.19
CA PRO A 163 18.12 5.39 -3.00
C PRO A 163 17.21 4.29 -2.51
N CYS A 164 16.49 3.66 -3.41
CA CYS A 164 15.83 2.40 -3.13
C CYS A 164 16.92 1.32 -3.02
N ASP A 165 17.16 0.84 -1.83
CA ASP A 165 18.10 -0.25 -1.61
C ASP A 165 17.40 -1.42 -0.90
N PRO A 166 16.71 -2.26 -1.66
CA PRO A 166 16.03 -3.41 -1.10
C PRO A 166 17.02 -4.46 -0.54
N THR A 167 18.29 -4.36 -0.89
CA THR A 167 19.33 -5.26 -0.36
C THR A 167 19.95 -4.76 0.94
N ASN A 168 19.79 -3.49 1.25
CA ASN A 168 20.31 -2.92 2.48
C ASN A 168 19.42 -3.31 3.68
N LEU A 169 19.55 -4.55 4.08
CA LEU A 169 18.87 -5.10 5.25
C LEU A 169 19.49 -4.63 6.57
N ALA A 170 20.60 -3.89 6.53
CA ALA A 170 21.25 -3.41 7.73
C ALA A 170 20.30 -2.65 8.69
N PRO A 171 19.38 -1.85 8.20
CA PRO A 171 18.36 -1.24 9.04
C PRO A 171 17.42 -2.24 9.72
N PHE A 172 17.23 -3.43 9.17
CA PHE A 172 16.36 -4.45 9.77
C PHE A 172 16.92 -5.03 11.08
N GLY A 173 18.21 -4.88 11.34
CA GLY A 173 18.79 -5.22 12.62
C GLY A 173 18.34 -4.30 13.76
N THR A 174 17.70 -3.20 13.44
CA THR A 174 17.27 -2.21 14.41
C THR A 174 15.77 -2.35 14.64
N THR A 175 15.45 -2.87 15.77
CA THR A 175 14.13 -3.34 16.12
C THR A 175 13.13 -2.22 16.43
N ASP A 176 13.58 -1.01 16.50
CA ASP A 176 12.81 0.15 16.93
C ASP A 176 12.31 1.04 15.79
N GLY A 177 12.69 0.72 14.55
CA GLY A 177 12.34 1.56 13.40
C GLY A 177 13.06 2.91 13.35
N THR A 178 13.88 3.23 14.36
CA THR A 178 14.56 4.52 14.44
C THR A 178 15.75 4.63 13.51
N ASN A 179 16.35 3.51 13.14
CA ASN A 179 17.58 3.52 12.35
C ASN A 179 17.40 3.50 10.84
N PHE A 180 16.21 3.56 10.38
CA PHE A 180 15.98 3.92 8.98
C PHE A 180 16.28 5.38 8.70
N ASN A 181 16.48 6.16 9.72
CA ASN A 181 16.86 7.54 9.53
C ASN A 181 18.36 7.64 9.24
N THR A 182 18.71 7.24 8.05
CA THR A 182 20.09 7.34 7.56
C THR A 182 20.60 8.78 7.46
N THR A 183 19.74 9.76 7.64
CA THR A 183 20.08 11.18 7.46
C THR A 183 20.10 11.98 8.74
N GLY A 184 19.85 11.36 9.91
CA GLY A 184 19.80 12.09 11.17
C GLY A 184 18.66 13.10 11.28
N GLN A 185 17.62 12.91 10.48
CA GLN A 185 16.44 13.77 10.51
C GLN A 185 15.43 13.20 11.50
N ASP A 186 15.48 13.67 12.71
CA ASP A 186 14.50 13.35 13.76
C ASP A 186 13.14 14.06 13.56
N SER A 187 12.81 14.44 12.35
CA SER A 187 11.55 15.11 12.09
C SER A 187 10.40 14.12 12.16
N LYS A 188 9.51 14.32 13.12
CA LYS A 188 8.23 13.60 13.21
C LYS A 188 7.30 13.85 12.01
N GLU A 189 7.68 14.77 11.12
CA GLU A 189 6.91 15.16 9.94
C GLU A 189 7.37 14.43 8.67
N ILE A 190 8.52 13.78 8.70
CA ILE A 190 9.07 13.05 7.56
C ILE A 190 8.57 11.61 7.62
N LEU A 191 8.24 11.08 6.45
CA LEU A 191 7.88 9.67 6.30
C LEU A 191 8.92 8.76 6.97
N ILE A 192 8.43 7.73 7.63
CA ILE A 192 9.28 6.77 8.30
C ILE A 192 10.26 6.19 7.27
N PRO A 193 11.51 6.03 7.64
CA PRO A 193 12.60 5.59 6.75
C PRO A 193 12.34 4.33 5.93
N SER A 194 11.44 3.45 6.39
CA SER A 194 11.03 2.27 5.64
C SER A 194 10.41 2.59 4.27
N ASP A 195 9.99 3.81 4.02
CA ASP A 195 9.41 4.20 2.71
C ASP A 195 10.46 4.25 1.58
N ASN A 196 11.73 4.18 1.88
CA ASN A 196 12.78 4.00 0.87
C ASN A 196 12.92 2.53 0.40
N THR A 197 12.24 1.62 1.05
CA THR A 197 12.12 0.20 0.65
C THR A 197 10.63 -0.15 0.52
N ALA A 198 9.99 0.40 -0.48
CA ALA A 198 8.54 0.37 -0.63
C ALA A 198 7.96 -1.05 -0.71
N ALA A 199 6.81 -1.25 -0.09
CA ALA A 199 6.01 -2.46 -0.25
C ALA A 199 4.65 -2.15 -0.84
N THR A 200 4.15 -3.01 -1.73
CA THR A 200 2.77 -2.88 -2.20
C THR A 200 1.78 -3.08 -1.05
N PHE A 201 2.03 -4.07 -0.20
CA PHE A 201 1.25 -4.30 1.03
C PHE A 201 2.20 -4.32 2.23
N TRP A 202 2.07 -3.32 3.09
CA TRP A 202 2.79 -3.22 4.35
C TRP A 202 1.89 -3.65 5.50
N ILE A 203 2.27 -4.71 6.20
CA ILE A 203 1.43 -5.45 7.13
C ILE A 203 2.06 -5.46 8.51
N THR A 204 1.56 -4.65 9.43
CA THR A 204 2.08 -4.54 10.80
C THR A 204 1.33 -5.41 11.81
N ASN A 205 0.14 -5.90 11.45
CA ASN A 205 -0.62 -6.82 12.29
C ASN A 205 -1.19 -7.97 11.47
N PRO A 206 -0.94 -9.24 11.84
CA PRO A 206 -1.38 -10.39 11.06
C PRO A 206 -2.88 -10.70 11.19
N ASP A 207 -3.59 -10.10 12.14
CA ASP A 207 -5.03 -10.30 12.35
C ASP A 207 -5.89 -9.52 11.34
N ASN A 208 -5.48 -9.57 10.06
CA ASN A 208 -6.18 -8.99 8.92
C ASN A 208 -6.28 -10.03 7.80
N SER A 209 -7.26 -9.86 6.89
CA SER A 209 -7.46 -10.77 5.76
C SER A 209 -6.90 -10.17 4.48
N TYR A 210 -6.09 -10.95 3.77
CA TYR A 210 -5.54 -10.64 2.46
C TYR A 210 -5.93 -11.75 1.49
N VAL A 211 -6.85 -11.47 0.58
CA VAL A 211 -7.45 -12.48 -0.29
C VAL A 211 -7.42 -12.04 -1.75
N ASP A 212 -6.83 -12.87 -2.60
CA ASP A 212 -6.81 -12.70 -4.06
C ASP A 212 -6.24 -11.33 -4.52
N ASN A 213 -5.29 -10.75 -3.77
CA ASN A 213 -4.63 -9.52 -4.16
C ASN A 213 -3.41 -9.80 -5.05
N VAL A 214 -3.00 -8.79 -5.80
CA VAL A 214 -1.81 -8.86 -6.65
C VAL A 214 -0.87 -7.70 -6.34
N ALA A 215 0.40 -8.02 -6.16
CA ALA A 215 1.50 -7.07 -6.06
C ALA A 215 2.45 -7.27 -7.24
N ALA A 216 2.41 -6.35 -8.21
CA ALA A 216 3.13 -6.45 -9.47
C ALA A 216 4.09 -5.27 -9.67
N GLY A 217 5.40 -5.52 -9.59
CA GLY A 217 6.42 -4.53 -9.91
C GLY A 217 6.69 -3.52 -8.80
N SER A 218 6.76 -3.94 -7.54
CA SER A 218 7.30 -3.11 -6.47
C SER A 218 8.83 -2.98 -6.62
N ASP A 219 9.36 -1.79 -6.39
CA ASP A 219 10.80 -1.56 -6.36
C ASP A 219 11.50 -2.39 -5.27
N ALA A 220 10.79 -2.75 -4.20
CA ALA A 220 11.31 -3.63 -3.17
C ALA A 220 10.38 -4.83 -2.95
N THR A 221 9.37 -4.74 -2.12
CA THR A 221 8.61 -5.91 -1.65
C THR A 221 7.16 -5.90 -2.12
N GLY A 222 6.64 -7.07 -2.50
CA GLY A 222 5.21 -7.25 -2.79
C GLY A 222 4.37 -7.19 -1.50
N TYR A 223 4.59 -8.16 -0.60
CA TYR A 223 3.92 -8.24 0.70
C TYR A 223 4.97 -8.26 1.80
N TRP A 224 4.95 -7.27 2.66
CA TRP A 224 5.90 -7.17 3.77
C TRP A 224 5.18 -7.30 5.12
N PHE A 225 5.44 -8.39 5.81
CA PHE A 225 5.01 -8.63 7.19
C PHE A 225 6.04 -8.04 8.15
N ALA A 226 5.80 -6.80 8.56
CA ALA A 226 6.69 -6.02 9.43
C ALA A 226 6.08 -5.90 10.84
N PHE A 227 6.08 -6.99 11.59
CA PHE A 227 5.40 -7.04 12.88
C PHE A 227 6.20 -6.37 14.00
N PRO A 228 5.71 -5.28 14.60
CA PRO A 228 6.27 -4.78 15.85
C PRO A 228 5.99 -5.78 16.98
N GLU A 229 6.75 -5.71 18.05
CA GLU A 229 6.49 -6.51 19.25
C GLU A 229 5.17 -6.08 19.90
N HIS A 230 5.00 -4.78 20.04
CA HIS A 230 3.76 -4.12 20.45
C HIS A 230 3.44 -3.00 19.46
N PRO A 231 2.16 -2.60 19.32
CA PRO A 231 1.81 -1.44 18.53
C PRO A 231 2.62 -0.19 18.88
N THR A 232 3.01 0.53 17.86
CA THR A 232 3.86 1.72 17.90
C THR A 232 3.05 3.00 17.68
N GLY A 233 3.70 4.10 17.34
CA GLY A 233 3.08 5.34 16.94
C GLY A 233 2.14 5.93 17.98
N ALA A 234 0.91 6.19 17.58
CA ALA A 234 -0.10 6.79 18.48
C ALA A 234 -0.50 5.91 19.66
N PHE A 235 -0.22 4.61 19.59
CA PHE A 235 -0.58 3.65 20.63
C PHE A 235 0.60 3.27 21.55
N GLU A 236 1.80 3.70 21.22
CA GLU A 236 2.99 3.33 21.97
C GLU A 236 2.86 3.63 23.47
N GLY A 237 3.20 2.64 24.30
CA GLY A 237 3.14 2.75 25.75
C GLY A 237 1.74 2.70 26.39
N THR A 238 0.67 2.68 25.59
CA THR A 238 -0.70 2.52 26.09
C THR A 238 -0.97 1.10 26.60
N ASP A 239 -1.99 0.93 27.43
CA ASP A 239 -2.34 -0.39 27.95
C ASP A 239 -2.82 -1.33 26.84
N ILE A 240 -3.52 -0.82 25.81
CA ILE A 240 -3.94 -1.61 24.67
C ILE A 240 -2.72 -2.06 23.85
N SER A 241 -1.72 -1.21 23.67
CA SER A 241 -0.47 -1.58 23.00
C SER A 241 0.24 -2.69 23.77
N LYS A 242 0.44 -2.54 25.08
CA LYS A 242 1.08 -3.57 25.92
C LYS A 242 0.36 -4.91 25.88
N ALA A 243 -0.96 -4.91 25.74
CA ALA A 243 -1.77 -6.11 25.65
C ALA A 243 -1.78 -6.74 24.23
N THR A 244 -1.38 -6.01 23.21
CA THR A 244 -1.39 -6.46 21.82
C THR A 244 0.00 -6.90 21.40
N TRP A 245 0.10 -8.12 20.81
CA TRP A 245 1.36 -8.74 20.40
C TRP A 245 1.29 -9.17 18.92
N PRO A 246 1.53 -8.29 17.95
CA PRO A 246 1.47 -8.65 16.53
C PRO A 246 2.33 -9.87 16.19
N ARG A 247 3.56 -9.96 16.74
CA ARG A 247 4.46 -11.10 16.51
C ARG A 247 3.96 -12.44 17.04
N ARG A 248 3.00 -12.44 17.96
CA ARG A 248 2.43 -13.64 18.58
C ARG A 248 1.00 -13.90 18.13
N THR A 249 0.48 -13.02 17.27
CA THR A 249 -0.88 -13.11 16.77
C THR A 249 -0.91 -14.01 15.53
N ARG A 250 -1.91 -14.87 15.45
CA ARG A 250 -2.10 -15.74 14.29
C ARG A 250 -2.53 -14.91 13.07
N VAL A 251 -1.98 -15.25 11.89
CA VAL A 251 -2.47 -14.73 10.61
C VAL A 251 -3.94 -15.09 10.44
N ARG A 252 -4.81 -14.10 10.26
CA ARG A 252 -6.25 -14.33 10.08
C ARG A 252 -6.52 -15.05 8.77
N GLU A 253 -6.08 -14.47 7.66
CA GLU A 253 -6.23 -15.08 6.35
C GLU A 253 -5.22 -14.49 5.35
N PHE A 254 -4.50 -15.35 4.66
CA PHE A 254 -3.62 -14.96 3.56
C PHE A 254 -3.70 -16.05 2.48
N ARG A 255 -4.51 -15.84 1.44
CA ARG A 255 -4.72 -16.84 0.39
C ARG A 255 -4.98 -16.23 -0.97
N GLY A 256 -4.63 -16.96 -2.03
CA GLY A 256 -4.86 -16.56 -3.42
C GLY A 256 -4.11 -15.30 -3.84
N ASN A 257 -3.18 -14.81 -3.00
CA ASN A 257 -2.41 -13.62 -3.32
C ASN A 257 -1.27 -13.95 -4.28
N THR A 258 -1.00 -13.04 -5.18
CA THR A 258 0.08 -13.14 -6.18
C THR A 258 1.10 -12.02 -5.96
N ALA A 259 2.38 -12.35 -6.12
CA ALA A 259 3.46 -11.39 -6.14
C ALA A 259 4.42 -11.73 -7.28
N HIS A 260 4.66 -10.78 -8.19
CA HIS A 260 5.63 -10.94 -9.28
C HIS A 260 6.27 -9.62 -9.68
N SER A 261 7.40 -9.70 -10.36
CA SER A 261 8.14 -8.52 -10.83
C SER A 261 8.55 -7.54 -9.72
N ASN A 262 8.59 -8.01 -8.48
CA ASN A 262 9.11 -7.28 -7.33
C ASN A 262 10.56 -7.71 -7.07
N PHE A 263 11.31 -6.97 -6.27
CA PHE A 263 12.61 -7.47 -5.78
C PHE A 263 12.37 -8.68 -4.86
N ASP A 264 11.51 -8.54 -3.84
CA ASP A 264 11.03 -9.63 -3.01
C ASP A 264 9.51 -9.81 -3.16
N GLY A 265 9.04 -11.04 -3.40
CA GLY A 265 7.61 -11.34 -3.47
C GLY A 265 6.93 -11.19 -2.11
N VAL A 266 7.47 -11.88 -1.11
CA VAL A 266 6.97 -11.87 0.28
C VAL A 266 8.15 -11.79 1.23
N MET A 267 8.10 -10.85 2.16
CA MET A 267 9.09 -10.69 3.22
C MET A 267 8.43 -10.87 4.59
N LEU A 268 9.00 -11.74 5.41
CA LEU A 268 8.66 -11.91 6.81
C LEU A 268 9.77 -11.31 7.65
N ASP A 269 9.52 -10.13 8.20
CA ASP A 269 10.45 -9.45 9.09
C ASP A 269 9.97 -9.57 10.53
N ARG A 270 10.92 -9.77 11.44
CA ARG A 270 10.67 -9.85 12.87
C ARG A 270 9.75 -11.03 13.24
N ALA A 271 10.17 -12.23 12.83
CA ALA A 271 9.49 -13.48 13.20
C ALA A 271 9.19 -13.58 14.71
N PRO A 272 8.19 -14.36 15.13
CA PRO A 272 7.91 -14.60 16.53
C PRO A 272 9.16 -15.08 17.28
N ARG A 273 9.43 -14.50 18.41
CA ARG A 273 10.48 -14.95 19.35
C ARG A 273 9.86 -15.72 20.49
#